data_b068f875402a60dc181ab4d66156a3b1
#
_entry.id   b068f875402a60dc181ab4d66156a3b1
#
_cell.length_a   1.000
_cell.length_b   1.000
_cell.length_c   1.000
_cell.angle_alpha   90.00
_cell.angle_beta   90.00
_cell.angle_gamma   90.00
#
_symmetry.space_group_name_H-M   'P 1'
#
loop_
_entity.id
_entity.type
_entity.pdbx_description
1 polymer ?
#
loop_
_entity_poly.entity_id
_entity_poly.type
_entity_poly.pdbx_seq_one_letter_code
_entity_poly.pdbx_strand_id
1 'polypeptide(L)'
;MQLARLVAVRPYVSVAEHDVVFAHNQALHRAFATAASVPARMRGYVPVVFVGSRYLVGDEITLEGLLEAVDGYNSSAGPIGVRTEEIEAAGRALLREGSILSAAVVAVAGLVDGINPCAFAILVFFVSYLTLAGKDRRQILSTGLAFAGGVFATYVAAGFGLLGVIHAFRGVPFLHRAVYLAAAVMCFALAAVTIHDLLQMHSGACSNVKLRLPRHLMRFAHAAIRRAASSPYLGAAALLTGAVVATTEFVCTGHLYLPTIAYMVQAGGDTGRPADMLILYNLAFIAPMLCGVTLTYLGTTSERLAAFTRRHAVTVKAAIAVVLACLGGYLGLGFLRMLGLAA
;
A
#
# COMPACT_ATOMS: atom_id res chain seq x y z
N MET A 1 -22.12 -13.00 23.75
CA MET A 1 -23.12 -13.07 24.85
C MET A 1 -24.31 -14.00 24.52
N GLN A 2 -24.90 -13.92 23.33
CA GLN A 2 -26.04 -14.78 22.92
C GLN A 2 -25.66 -16.27 22.77
N LEU A 3 -24.48 -16.56 22.15
CA LEU A 3 -23.97 -17.92 22.00
C LEU A 3 -23.71 -18.62 23.34
N ALA A 4 -23.21 -17.89 24.35
CA ALA A 4 -23.03 -18.44 25.70
C ALA A 4 -24.38 -18.81 26.36
N ARG A 5 -25.44 -18.01 26.12
CA ARG A 5 -26.78 -18.32 26.57
C ARG A 5 -27.38 -19.54 25.85
N LEU A 6 -27.13 -19.68 24.55
CA LEU A 6 -27.52 -20.85 23.78
C LEU A 6 -26.94 -22.15 24.37
N VAL A 7 -25.62 -22.16 24.63
CA VAL A 7 -24.94 -23.34 25.21
C VAL A 7 -25.46 -23.64 26.61
N ALA A 8 -25.82 -22.64 27.40
CA ALA A 8 -26.44 -22.84 28.72
C ALA A 8 -27.84 -23.48 28.63
N VAL A 9 -28.64 -23.15 27.61
CA VAL A 9 -29.98 -23.71 27.38
C VAL A 9 -29.95 -25.04 26.63
N ARG A 10 -28.96 -25.25 25.77
CA ARG A 10 -28.77 -26.47 24.95
C ARG A 10 -27.34 -27.03 25.15
N PRO A 11 -27.03 -27.75 26.22
CA PRO A 11 -25.69 -28.21 26.55
C PRO A 11 -25.04 -29.16 25.52
N TYR A 12 -25.87 -29.75 24.64
CA TYR A 12 -25.40 -30.63 23.55
C TYR A 12 -24.90 -29.85 22.32
N VAL A 13 -25.05 -28.51 22.28
CA VAL A 13 -24.58 -27.68 21.18
C VAL A 13 -23.15 -27.27 21.43
N SER A 14 -22.28 -27.59 20.47
CA SER A 14 -20.90 -27.09 20.45
C SER A 14 -20.79 -25.89 19.51
N VAL A 15 -20.20 -24.80 19.97
CA VAL A 15 -19.98 -23.59 19.19
C VAL A 15 -18.51 -23.48 18.86
N ALA A 16 -18.15 -23.40 17.57
CA ALA A 16 -16.81 -23.09 17.09
C ALA A 16 -16.77 -21.62 16.63
N GLU A 17 -15.98 -20.81 17.28
CA GLU A 17 -15.79 -19.40 16.93
C GLU A 17 -14.53 -19.23 16.07
N HIS A 18 -14.69 -18.56 14.94
CA HIS A 18 -13.61 -18.30 13.99
C HIS A 18 -13.48 -16.81 13.74
N ASP A 19 -12.34 -16.24 14.10
CA ASP A 19 -12.07 -14.84 13.83
C ASP A 19 -11.70 -14.65 12.33
N VAL A 20 -12.53 -13.90 11.61
CA VAL A 20 -12.36 -13.63 10.17
C VAL A 20 -11.22 -12.67 9.85
N VAL A 21 -10.52 -12.15 10.85
CA VAL A 21 -9.26 -11.40 10.63
C VAL A 21 -8.20 -12.31 9.99
N PHE A 22 -8.21 -13.62 10.28
CA PHE A 22 -7.27 -14.57 9.70
C PHE A 22 -7.72 -15.04 8.31
N ALA A 23 -6.79 -15.04 7.35
CA ALA A 23 -7.06 -15.38 5.95
C ALA A 23 -7.68 -16.78 5.78
N HIS A 24 -7.24 -17.77 6.58
CA HIS A 24 -7.82 -19.11 6.58
C HIS A 24 -9.30 -19.10 6.98
N ASN A 25 -9.65 -18.32 8.02
CA ASN A 25 -11.04 -18.21 8.48
C ASN A 25 -11.91 -17.42 7.50
N GLN A 26 -11.35 -16.48 6.74
CA GLN A 26 -12.06 -15.83 5.63
C GLN A 26 -12.41 -16.82 4.52
N ALA A 27 -11.47 -17.70 4.17
CA ALA A 27 -11.71 -18.78 3.20
C ALA A 27 -12.79 -19.73 3.69
N LEU A 28 -12.72 -20.14 4.95
CA LEU A 28 -13.70 -20.97 5.63
C LEU A 28 -15.09 -20.30 5.62
N HIS A 29 -15.17 -19.04 6.04
CA HIS A 29 -16.42 -18.26 6.02
C HIS A 29 -17.02 -18.19 4.61
N ARG A 30 -16.21 -17.92 3.58
CA ARG A 30 -16.69 -17.86 2.19
C ARG A 30 -17.17 -19.22 1.68
N ALA A 31 -16.50 -20.29 2.05
CA ALA A 31 -16.91 -21.64 1.70
C ALA A 31 -18.26 -22.01 2.35
N PHE A 32 -18.43 -21.73 3.64
CA PHE A 32 -19.71 -21.92 4.35
C PHE A 32 -20.81 -21.02 3.77
N ALA A 33 -20.55 -19.76 3.50
CA ALA A 33 -21.52 -18.84 2.91
C ALA A 33 -21.97 -19.29 1.50
N THR A 34 -21.07 -19.96 0.75
CA THR A 34 -21.42 -20.51 -0.57
C THR A 34 -22.24 -21.79 -0.41
N ALA A 35 -21.85 -22.70 0.48
CA ALA A 35 -22.58 -23.93 0.76
C ALA A 35 -23.99 -23.68 1.34
N ALA A 36 -24.13 -22.66 2.21
CA ALA A 36 -25.42 -22.20 2.75
C ALA A 36 -26.22 -21.33 1.79
N SER A 37 -25.76 -21.13 0.52
CA SER A 37 -26.43 -20.32 -0.49
C SER A 37 -26.70 -18.87 -0.05
N VAL A 38 -25.82 -18.29 0.77
CA VAL A 38 -25.94 -16.89 1.21
C VAL A 38 -25.89 -15.96 -0.01
N PRO A 39 -26.85 -15.01 -0.16
CA PRO A 39 -26.85 -14.06 -1.26
C PRO A 39 -25.55 -13.27 -1.36
N ALA A 40 -25.04 -13.01 -2.57
CA ALA A 40 -23.76 -12.36 -2.80
C ALA A 40 -23.57 -11.05 -2.00
N ARG A 41 -24.63 -10.25 -1.87
CA ARG A 41 -24.64 -9.00 -1.10
C ARG A 41 -24.43 -9.19 0.40
N MET A 42 -24.66 -10.39 0.95
CA MET A 42 -24.58 -10.68 2.38
C MET A 42 -23.35 -11.56 2.74
N ARG A 43 -22.60 -12.05 1.75
CA ARG A 43 -21.47 -12.97 1.97
C ARG A 43 -20.29 -12.38 2.73
N GLY A 44 -20.23 -11.06 2.91
CA GLY A 44 -19.17 -10.38 3.66
C GLY A 44 -19.58 -9.88 5.03
N TYR A 45 -20.84 -10.12 5.45
CA TYR A 45 -21.32 -9.66 6.75
C TYR A 45 -20.77 -10.52 7.88
N VAL A 46 -20.37 -9.85 8.96
CA VAL A 46 -19.97 -10.43 10.24
C VAL A 46 -20.60 -9.60 11.36
N PRO A 47 -21.07 -10.20 12.44
CA PRO A 47 -21.03 -11.63 12.74
C PRO A 47 -22.07 -12.44 11.94
N VAL A 48 -21.73 -13.70 11.64
CA VAL A 48 -22.63 -14.67 11.02
C VAL A 48 -22.53 -16.00 11.78
N VAL A 49 -23.64 -16.67 11.95
CA VAL A 49 -23.72 -18.01 12.55
C VAL A 49 -24.30 -18.98 11.54
N PHE A 50 -23.64 -20.12 11.34
CA PHE A 50 -24.12 -21.21 10.50
C PHE A 50 -24.60 -22.37 11.36
N VAL A 51 -25.83 -22.83 11.11
CA VAL A 51 -26.42 -23.99 11.77
C VAL A 51 -26.99 -24.93 10.69
N GLY A 52 -26.29 -26.02 10.39
CA GLY A 52 -26.62 -26.82 9.22
C GLY A 52 -26.61 -25.97 7.94
N SER A 53 -27.65 -26.03 7.11
CA SER A 53 -27.81 -25.22 5.90
C SER A 53 -28.40 -23.81 6.16
N ARG A 54 -28.77 -23.49 7.41
CA ARG A 54 -29.26 -22.16 7.78
C ARG A 54 -28.11 -21.25 8.17
N TYR A 55 -28.32 -19.95 8.00
CA TYR A 55 -27.40 -18.90 8.46
C TYR A 55 -28.18 -17.77 9.11
N LEU A 56 -27.59 -17.12 10.11
CA LEU A 56 -28.09 -15.94 10.81
C LEU A 56 -27.05 -14.85 10.73
N VAL A 57 -27.44 -13.61 10.39
CA VAL A 57 -26.52 -12.49 10.17
C VAL A 57 -26.93 -11.29 11.03
N GLY A 58 -25.96 -10.68 11.68
CA GLY A 58 -26.13 -9.42 12.39
C GLY A 58 -27.25 -9.46 13.46
N ASP A 59 -28.29 -8.67 13.27
CA ASP A 59 -29.39 -8.53 14.23
C ASP A 59 -30.28 -9.78 14.35
N GLU A 60 -30.19 -10.72 13.41
CA GLU A 60 -30.91 -12.01 13.49
C GLU A 60 -30.28 -12.97 14.52
N ILE A 61 -29.05 -12.68 15.00
CA ILE A 61 -28.36 -13.50 16.01
C ILE A 61 -28.89 -13.19 17.40
N THR A 62 -30.15 -13.50 17.59
CA THR A 62 -30.85 -13.45 18.89
C THR A 62 -30.89 -14.84 19.51
N LEU A 63 -31.16 -14.93 20.82
CA LEU A 63 -31.33 -16.24 21.47
C LEU A 63 -32.48 -17.04 20.84
N GLU A 64 -33.58 -16.38 20.51
CA GLU A 64 -34.75 -16.99 19.87
C GLU A 64 -34.42 -17.52 18.47
N GLY A 65 -33.78 -16.69 17.62
CA GLY A 65 -33.35 -17.12 16.28
C GLY A 65 -32.33 -18.27 16.31
N LEU A 66 -31.40 -18.26 17.28
CA LEU A 66 -30.46 -19.36 17.49
C LEU A 66 -31.16 -20.64 17.94
N LEU A 67 -32.12 -20.56 18.86
CA LEU A 67 -32.93 -21.72 19.30
C LEU A 67 -33.76 -22.28 18.15
N GLU A 68 -34.42 -21.42 17.38
CA GLU A 68 -35.20 -21.85 16.21
C GLU A 68 -34.28 -22.56 15.15
N ALA A 69 -33.09 -22.01 14.91
CA ALA A 69 -32.16 -22.61 13.98
C ALA A 69 -31.63 -23.98 14.46
N VAL A 70 -31.35 -24.12 15.78
CA VAL A 70 -30.88 -25.36 16.40
C VAL A 70 -32.00 -26.40 16.51
N ASP A 71 -33.18 -26.00 16.99
CA ASP A 71 -34.30 -26.92 17.16
C ASP A 71 -34.90 -27.36 15.81
N GLY A 72 -34.81 -26.51 14.79
CA GLY A 72 -35.15 -26.83 13.39
C GLY A 72 -34.06 -27.61 12.63
N TYR A 73 -32.90 -27.86 13.25
CA TYR A 73 -31.83 -28.63 12.61
C TYR A 73 -32.18 -30.11 12.56
N ASN A 74 -32.38 -30.61 11.34
CA ASN A 74 -32.61 -32.04 11.14
C ASN A 74 -31.25 -32.75 10.96
N SER A 75 -30.88 -33.58 11.93
CA SER A 75 -29.65 -34.37 11.92
C SER A 75 -29.52 -35.30 10.70
N SER A 76 -30.64 -35.63 10.05
CA SER A 76 -30.65 -36.41 8.82
C SER A 76 -30.10 -35.69 7.60
N ALA A 77 -30.09 -34.35 7.63
CA ALA A 77 -29.52 -33.52 6.57
C ALA A 77 -27.98 -33.42 6.63
N GLY A 78 -27.36 -33.87 7.70
CA GLY A 78 -25.92 -33.80 7.93
C GLY A 78 -25.41 -32.36 8.19
N PRO A 79 -24.18 -32.24 8.69
CA PRO A 79 -23.52 -30.93 8.76
C PRO A 79 -23.31 -30.36 7.36
N ILE A 80 -23.23 -29.03 7.23
CA ILE A 80 -22.72 -28.44 5.97
C ILE A 80 -21.34 -29.02 5.73
N GLY A 81 -21.26 -29.96 4.80
CA GLY A 81 -20.00 -30.60 4.41
C GLY A 81 -19.22 -29.67 3.49
N VAL A 82 -18.45 -28.76 4.08
CA VAL A 82 -17.47 -27.98 3.30
C VAL A 82 -16.21 -28.82 3.19
N ARG A 83 -15.87 -29.25 1.98
CA ARG A 83 -14.66 -30.02 1.71
C ARG A 83 -13.44 -29.12 1.77
N THR A 84 -12.30 -29.67 2.15
CA THR A 84 -11.02 -28.96 2.17
C THR A 84 -10.71 -28.29 0.82
N GLU A 85 -11.02 -28.97 -0.29
CA GLU A 85 -10.87 -28.43 -1.64
C GLU A 85 -11.71 -27.17 -1.89
N GLU A 86 -12.90 -27.10 -1.31
CA GLU A 86 -13.80 -25.92 -1.43
C GLU A 86 -13.29 -24.74 -0.60
N ILE A 87 -12.73 -25.00 0.58
CA ILE A 87 -12.05 -23.99 1.40
C ILE A 87 -10.83 -23.44 0.66
N GLU A 88 -10.02 -24.33 0.07
CA GLU A 88 -8.86 -23.91 -0.74
C GLU A 88 -9.29 -23.14 -2.00
N ALA A 89 -10.35 -23.57 -2.67
CA ALA A 89 -10.87 -22.86 -3.84
C ALA A 89 -11.41 -21.48 -3.45
N ALA A 90 -12.14 -21.38 -2.34
CA ALA A 90 -12.60 -20.09 -1.80
C ALA A 90 -11.43 -19.21 -1.40
N GLY A 91 -10.39 -19.77 -0.78
CA GLY A 91 -9.14 -19.09 -0.47
C GLY A 91 -8.46 -18.56 -1.72
N ARG A 92 -8.29 -19.38 -2.77
CA ARG A 92 -7.71 -18.95 -4.06
C ARG A 92 -8.52 -17.83 -4.72
N ALA A 93 -9.85 -17.90 -4.66
CA ALA A 93 -10.73 -16.84 -5.20
C ALA A 93 -10.60 -15.52 -4.44
N LEU A 94 -10.62 -15.55 -3.10
CA LEU A 94 -10.36 -14.38 -2.26
C LEU A 94 -9.00 -13.76 -2.54
N LEU A 95 -8.00 -14.63 -2.67
CA LEU A 95 -6.64 -14.22 -2.98
C LEU A 95 -6.57 -13.55 -4.36
N ARG A 96 -7.30 -14.02 -5.35
CA ARG A 96 -7.32 -13.46 -6.71
C ARG A 96 -8.06 -12.11 -6.76
N GLU A 97 -9.24 -12.02 -6.14
CA GLU A 97 -10.03 -10.78 -6.09
C GLU A 97 -9.32 -9.68 -5.31
N GLY A 98 -8.82 -10.00 -4.11
CA GLY A 98 -8.07 -9.06 -3.27
C GLY A 98 -6.72 -8.66 -3.88
N SER A 99 -6.06 -9.53 -4.66
CA SER A 99 -4.75 -9.23 -5.24
C SER A 99 -4.81 -8.20 -6.37
N ILE A 100 -5.83 -8.25 -7.23
CA ILE A 100 -5.96 -7.29 -8.33
C ILE A 100 -6.20 -5.89 -7.81
N LEU A 101 -7.12 -5.74 -6.84
CA LEU A 101 -7.42 -4.44 -6.25
C LEU A 101 -6.23 -3.90 -5.45
N SER A 102 -5.57 -4.74 -4.65
CA SER A 102 -4.39 -4.34 -3.88
C SER A 102 -3.20 -4.02 -4.78
N ALA A 103 -2.96 -4.78 -5.85
CA ALA A 103 -1.92 -4.48 -6.82
C ALA A 103 -2.17 -3.16 -7.57
N ALA A 104 -3.43 -2.88 -7.96
CA ALA A 104 -3.79 -1.60 -8.59
C ALA A 104 -3.54 -0.41 -7.64
N VAL A 105 -3.96 -0.52 -6.38
CA VAL A 105 -3.71 0.53 -5.36
C VAL A 105 -2.22 0.76 -5.17
N VAL A 106 -1.43 -0.30 -5.06
CA VAL A 106 0.03 -0.22 -4.88
C VAL A 106 0.71 0.40 -6.11
N ALA A 107 0.31 -0.01 -7.32
CA ALA A 107 0.86 0.55 -8.56
C ALA A 107 0.52 2.04 -8.71
N VAL A 108 -0.72 2.44 -8.42
CA VAL A 108 -1.13 3.85 -8.44
C VAL A 108 -0.37 4.65 -7.39
N ALA A 109 -0.23 4.13 -6.17
CA ALA A 109 0.55 4.79 -5.12
C ALA A 109 2.01 5.01 -5.55
N GLY A 110 2.66 3.98 -6.11
CA GLY A 110 4.03 4.08 -6.63
C GLY A 110 4.15 5.09 -7.78
N LEU A 111 3.19 5.08 -8.73
CA LEU A 111 3.19 6.01 -9.84
C LEU A 111 3.03 7.47 -9.38
N VAL A 112 2.10 7.72 -8.45
CA VAL A 112 1.85 9.05 -7.89
C VAL A 112 3.08 9.55 -7.12
N ASP A 113 3.72 8.67 -6.35
CA ASP A 113 4.95 8.99 -5.63
C ASP A 113 6.13 9.27 -6.58
N GLY A 114 6.22 8.52 -7.71
CA GLY A 114 7.23 8.73 -8.75
C GLY A 114 7.09 10.05 -9.51
N ILE A 115 5.90 10.65 -9.54
CA ILE A 115 5.65 11.98 -10.12
C ILE A 115 5.87 13.09 -9.07
N ASN A 116 6.32 12.77 -7.89
CA ASN A 116 6.57 13.73 -6.82
C ASN A 116 7.48 14.88 -7.30
N PRO A 117 7.13 16.17 -7.00
CA PRO A 117 7.93 17.32 -7.40
C PRO A 117 9.41 17.28 -6.99
N CYS A 118 9.73 16.60 -5.88
CA CYS A 118 11.12 16.46 -5.42
C CYS A 118 11.95 15.56 -6.36
N ALA A 119 11.43 14.38 -6.71
CA ALA A 119 12.08 13.45 -7.62
C ALA A 119 12.27 14.07 -9.02
N PHE A 120 11.23 14.77 -9.52
CA PHE A 120 11.31 15.47 -10.80
C PHE A 120 12.31 16.64 -10.79
N ALA A 121 12.42 17.41 -9.70
CA ALA A 121 13.40 18.48 -9.60
C ALA A 121 14.83 17.94 -9.71
N ILE A 122 15.11 16.79 -9.08
CA ILE A 122 16.41 16.13 -9.15
C ILE A 122 16.65 15.57 -10.56
N LEU A 123 15.65 14.94 -11.18
CA LEU A 123 15.73 14.46 -12.56
C LEU A 123 16.05 15.60 -13.55
N VAL A 124 15.31 16.70 -13.46
CA VAL A 124 15.54 17.89 -14.31
C VAL A 124 16.96 18.43 -14.12
N PHE A 125 17.43 18.53 -12.87
CA PHE A 125 18.79 18.96 -12.58
C PHE A 125 19.82 17.98 -13.15
N PHE A 126 19.61 16.67 -12.97
CA PHE A 126 20.50 15.62 -13.48
C PHE A 126 20.65 15.70 -15.01
N VAL A 127 19.52 15.73 -15.72
CA VAL A 127 19.49 15.84 -17.18
C VAL A 127 20.13 17.14 -17.66
N SER A 128 19.78 18.28 -17.04
CA SER A 128 20.34 19.59 -17.38
C SER A 128 21.86 19.60 -17.23
N TYR A 129 22.36 19.03 -16.13
CA TYR A 129 23.79 19.00 -15.87
C TYR A 129 24.56 18.12 -16.86
N LEU A 130 24.02 16.93 -17.21
CA LEU A 130 24.65 16.07 -18.23
C LEU A 130 24.66 16.73 -19.59
N THR A 131 23.61 17.45 -19.97
CA THR A 131 23.52 18.21 -21.22
C THR A 131 24.55 19.33 -21.23
N LEU A 132 24.71 20.10 -20.16
CA LEU A 132 25.70 21.16 -20.01
C LEU A 132 27.12 20.61 -20.02
N ALA A 133 27.36 19.39 -19.53
CA ALA A 133 28.62 18.68 -19.56
C ALA A 133 28.96 18.12 -20.97
N GLY A 134 28.17 18.42 -21.99
CA GLY A 134 28.42 18.03 -23.38
C GLY A 134 28.24 16.53 -23.64
N LYS A 135 27.44 15.82 -22.81
CA LYS A 135 27.24 14.38 -22.99
C LYS A 135 26.27 14.11 -24.15
N ASP A 136 26.58 13.09 -24.94
CA ASP A 136 25.74 12.64 -26.03
C ASP A 136 24.40 12.08 -25.51
N ARG A 137 23.37 12.09 -26.37
CA ARG A 137 22.05 11.55 -26.04
C ARG A 137 22.08 10.11 -25.52
N ARG A 138 22.95 9.26 -26.12
CA ARG A 138 23.12 7.86 -25.68
C ARG A 138 23.77 7.77 -24.29
N GLN A 139 24.74 8.65 -24.02
CA GLN A 139 25.38 8.75 -22.71
C GLN A 139 24.36 9.24 -21.64
N ILE A 140 23.51 10.21 -21.98
CA ILE A 140 22.44 10.69 -21.09
C ILE A 140 21.47 9.55 -20.79
N LEU A 141 21.06 8.77 -21.79
CA LEU A 141 20.16 7.63 -21.61
C LEU A 141 20.80 6.55 -20.72
N SER A 142 22.02 6.09 -21.06
CA SER A 142 22.70 5.02 -20.29
C SER A 142 23.00 5.46 -18.85
N THR A 143 23.41 6.69 -18.66
CA THR A 143 23.68 7.28 -17.34
C THR A 143 22.38 7.46 -16.54
N GLY A 144 21.29 7.87 -17.21
CA GLY A 144 19.96 7.98 -16.63
C GLY A 144 19.37 6.63 -16.19
N LEU A 145 19.57 5.59 -17.01
CA LEU A 145 19.17 4.22 -16.65
C LEU A 145 19.99 3.68 -15.46
N ALA A 146 21.30 3.93 -15.43
CA ALA A 146 22.15 3.55 -14.29
C ALA A 146 21.74 4.28 -13.00
N PHE A 147 21.43 5.57 -13.09
CA PHE A 147 20.92 6.37 -11.98
C PHE A 147 19.58 5.80 -11.47
N ALA A 148 18.63 5.53 -12.38
CA ALA A 148 17.34 4.91 -12.03
C ALA A 148 17.51 3.53 -11.40
N GLY A 149 18.48 2.73 -11.89
CA GLY A 149 18.84 1.45 -11.29
C GLY A 149 19.35 1.58 -9.86
N GLY A 150 20.15 2.60 -9.57
CA GLY A 150 20.63 2.92 -8.22
C GLY A 150 19.50 3.32 -7.28
N VAL A 151 18.57 4.15 -7.75
CA VAL A 151 17.35 4.52 -7.01
C VAL A 151 16.51 3.29 -6.72
N PHE A 152 16.19 2.49 -7.73
CA PHE A 152 15.42 1.26 -7.61
C PHE A 152 16.01 0.30 -6.58
N ALA A 153 17.29 -0.03 -6.71
CA ALA A 153 17.97 -0.95 -5.81
C ALA A 153 17.90 -0.47 -4.35
N THR A 154 18.09 0.82 -4.13
CA THR A 154 18.05 1.41 -2.77
C THR A 154 16.65 1.33 -2.16
N TYR A 155 15.60 1.68 -2.92
CA TYR A 155 14.22 1.60 -2.44
C TYR A 155 13.79 0.15 -2.19
N VAL A 156 14.16 -0.77 -3.08
CA VAL A 156 13.89 -2.20 -2.89
C VAL A 156 14.59 -2.71 -1.63
N ALA A 157 15.87 -2.40 -1.45
CA ALA A 157 16.61 -2.81 -0.25
C ALA A 157 16.01 -2.23 1.04
N ALA A 158 15.66 -0.94 1.03
CA ALA A 158 14.99 -0.29 2.17
C ALA A 158 13.62 -0.94 2.46
N GLY A 159 12.85 -1.25 1.42
CA GLY A 159 11.55 -1.91 1.55
C GLY A 159 11.64 -3.32 2.11
N PHE A 160 12.57 -4.14 1.62
CA PHE A 160 12.81 -5.47 2.20
C PHE A 160 13.31 -5.39 3.65
N GLY A 161 14.19 -4.42 3.95
CA GLY A 161 14.62 -4.16 5.32
C GLY A 161 13.43 -3.84 6.25
N LEU A 162 12.53 -2.97 5.80
CA LEU A 162 11.34 -2.59 6.56
C LEU A 162 10.34 -3.75 6.70
N LEU A 163 10.11 -4.53 5.63
CA LEU A 163 9.30 -5.74 5.69
C LEU A 163 9.88 -6.73 6.69
N GLY A 164 11.20 -6.93 6.70
CA GLY A 164 11.89 -7.78 7.68
C GLY A 164 11.68 -7.33 9.12
N VAL A 165 11.79 -6.02 9.38
CA VAL A 165 11.51 -5.43 10.70
C VAL A 165 10.06 -5.69 11.12
N ILE A 166 9.08 -5.41 10.25
CA ILE A 166 7.66 -5.65 10.56
C ILE A 166 7.40 -7.14 10.83
N HIS A 167 8.01 -8.04 10.06
CA HIS A 167 7.89 -9.49 10.29
C HIS A 167 8.52 -9.94 11.60
N ALA A 168 9.70 -9.43 11.96
CA ALA A 168 10.36 -9.77 13.22
C ALA A 168 9.52 -9.41 14.46
N PHE A 169 8.70 -8.37 14.36
CA PHE A 169 7.85 -7.89 15.46
C PHE A 169 6.41 -8.40 15.42
N ARG A 170 6.03 -9.29 14.49
CA ARG A 170 4.67 -9.86 14.39
C ARG A 170 4.20 -10.58 15.66
N GLY A 171 5.14 -11.15 16.45
CA GLY A 171 4.83 -11.85 17.70
C GLY A 171 4.43 -10.95 18.86
N VAL A 172 4.49 -9.61 18.71
CA VAL A 172 4.17 -8.66 19.78
C VAL A 172 2.89 -7.89 19.39
N PRO A 173 1.69 -8.31 19.88
CA PRO A 173 0.40 -7.74 19.46
C PRO A 173 0.30 -6.23 19.71
N PHE A 174 0.91 -5.74 20.79
CA PHE A 174 0.93 -4.31 21.11
C PHE A 174 1.71 -3.51 20.05
N LEU A 175 2.87 -4.00 19.62
CA LEU A 175 3.70 -3.30 18.65
C LEU A 175 3.04 -3.30 17.26
N HIS A 176 2.39 -4.41 16.90
CA HIS A 176 1.61 -4.49 15.68
C HIS A 176 0.52 -3.41 15.63
N ARG A 177 -0.30 -3.32 16.69
CA ARG A 177 -1.33 -2.27 16.83
C ARG A 177 -0.74 -0.86 16.80
N ALA A 178 0.39 -0.64 17.49
CA ALA A 178 1.07 0.65 17.52
C ALA A 178 1.56 1.09 16.12
N VAL A 179 2.12 0.17 15.33
CA VAL A 179 2.56 0.45 13.94
C VAL A 179 1.39 0.87 13.07
N TYR A 180 0.25 0.17 13.13
CA TYR A 180 -0.93 0.53 12.33
C TYR A 180 -1.52 1.88 12.73
N LEU A 181 -1.64 2.14 14.04
CA LEU A 181 -2.09 3.43 14.54
C LEU A 181 -1.14 4.55 14.10
N ALA A 182 0.16 4.37 14.29
CA ALA A 182 1.17 5.35 13.91
C ALA A 182 1.14 5.63 12.39
N ALA A 183 1.01 4.58 11.56
CA ALA A 183 0.91 4.73 10.11
C ALA A 183 -0.39 5.47 9.71
N ALA A 184 -1.53 5.15 10.31
CA ALA A 184 -2.80 5.82 10.04
C ALA A 184 -2.73 7.31 10.44
N VAL A 185 -2.25 7.61 11.64
CA VAL A 185 -2.08 8.99 12.14
C VAL A 185 -1.12 9.77 11.24
N MET A 186 -0.01 9.16 10.84
CA MET A 186 0.95 9.77 9.93
C MET A 186 0.31 10.07 8.57
N CYS A 187 -0.47 9.15 7.98
CA CYS A 187 -1.19 9.38 6.74
C CYS A 187 -2.13 10.59 6.83
N PHE A 188 -2.95 10.66 7.88
CA PHE A 188 -3.89 11.78 8.04
C PHE A 188 -3.18 13.10 8.31
N ALA A 189 -2.12 13.11 9.12
CA ALA A 189 -1.33 14.31 9.38
C ALA A 189 -0.69 14.83 8.08
N LEU A 190 -0.13 13.93 7.27
CA LEU A 190 0.52 14.30 6.00
C LEU A 190 -0.51 14.67 4.91
N ALA A 191 -1.67 14.01 4.87
CA ALA A 191 -2.78 14.44 4.03
C ALA A 191 -3.23 15.87 4.39
N ALA A 192 -3.38 16.17 5.67
CA ALA A 192 -3.74 17.52 6.14
C ALA A 192 -2.69 18.57 5.76
N VAL A 193 -1.40 18.27 5.94
CA VAL A 193 -0.30 19.16 5.51
C VAL A 193 -0.32 19.35 3.99
N THR A 194 -0.54 18.28 3.21
CA THR A 194 -0.60 18.34 1.74
C THR A 194 -1.80 19.17 1.27
N ILE A 195 -2.96 19.01 1.92
CA ILE A 195 -4.17 19.84 1.65
C ILE A 195 -3.91 21.31 2.00
N HIS A 196 -3.28 21.58 3.14
CA HIS A 196 -2.90 22.94 3.51
C HIS A 196 -1.95 23.57 2.48
N ASP A 197 -0.95 22.83 2.00
CA ASP A 197 -0.06 23.27 0.93
C ASP A 197 -0.82 23.56 -0.37
N LEU A 198 -1.84 22.74 -0.72
CA LEU A 198 -2.71 22.95 -1.88
C LEU A 198 -3.50 24.26 -1.78
N LEU A 199 -4.08 24.52 -0.60
CA LEU A 199 -4.83 25.75 -0.35
C LEU A 199 -3.93 26.99 -0.48
N GLN A 200 -2.69 26.93 0.01
CA GLN A 200 -1.72 28.00 -0.15
C GLN A 200 -1.28 28.22 -1.61
N MET A 201 -1.14 27.13 -2.39
CA MET A 201 -0.83 27.25 -3.82
C MET A 201 -1.97 27.92 -4.60
N HIS A 202 -3.22 27.70 -4.20
CA HIS A 202 -4.40 28.35 -4.81
C HIS A 202 -4.48 29.85 -4.47
N SER A 203 -4.01 30.25 -3.28
CA SER A 203 -3.98 31.66 -2.85
C SER A 203 -2.77 32.45 -3.36
N GLY A 204 -1.96 31.89 -4.25
CA GLY A 204 -0.79 32.56 -4.85
C GLY A 204 0.46 32.63 -3.97
N ALA A 205 0.42 32.13 -2.74
CA ALA A 205 1.55 32.10 -1.80
C ALA A 205 2.49 30.90 -2.03
N CYS A 206 3.04 30.75 -3.24
CA CYS A 206 3.92 29.64 -3.61
C CYS A 206 5.22 29.51 -2.79
N SER A 207 5.55 30.51 -1.95
CA SER A 207 6.81 30.53 -1.16
C SER A 207 6.78 29.66 0.10
N ASN A 208 5.59 29.30 0.63
CA ASN A 208 5.43 28.68 1.96
C ASN A 208 5.08 27.19 1.94
N VAL A 209 5.35 26.48 0.84
CA VAL A 209 5.07 25.05 0.73
C VAL A 209 5.96 24.28 1.71
N LYS A 210 5.36 23.58 2.68
CA LYS A 210 6.07 22.88 3.78
C LYS A 210 6.72 21.57 3.36
N LEU A 211 6.09 20.83 2.45
CA LEU A 211 6.63 19.56 1.95
C LEU A 211 7.61 19.80 0.77
N ARG A 212 8.82 20.22 1.10
CA ARG A 212 9.96 20.34 0.17
C ARG A 212 11.20 19.73 0.77
N LEU A 213 12.06 19.19 -0.09
CA LEU A 213 13.36 18.71 0.33
C LEU A 213 14.15 19.83 0.99
N PRO A 214 14.71 19.64 2.20
CA PRO A 214 15.54 20.64 2.88
C PRO A 214 16.70 21.10 1.99
N ARG A 215 17.01 22.39 2.02
CA ARG A 215 18.01 22.99 1.13
C ARG A 215 19.39 22.34 1.22
N HIS A 216 19.78 21.86 2.38
CA HIS A 216 21.06 21.16 2.58
C HIS A 216 21.08 19.79 1.89
N LEU A 217 20.00 19.02 1.93
CA LEU A 217 19.87 17.74 1.24
C LEU A 217 19.85 17.94 -0.28
N MET A 218 19.17 18.96 -0.77
CA MET A 218 19.18 19.30 -2.20
C MET A 218 20.59 19.69 -2.67
N ARG A 219 21.33 20.47 -1.89
CA ARG A 219 22.73 20.82 -2.20
C ARG A 219 23.63 19.59 -2.23
N PHE A 220 23.40 18.64 -1.31
CA PHE A 220 24.14 17.39 -1.24
C PHE A 220 23.85 16.51 -2.48
N ALA A 221 22.58 16.33 -2.86
CA ALA A 221 22.19 15.61 -4.07
C ALA A 221 22.81 16.24 -5.33
N HIS A 222 22.75 17.57 -5.48
CA HIS A 222 23.36 18.29 -6.60
C HIS A 222 24.89 18.15 -6.62
N ALA A 223 25.57 18.13 -5.46
CA ALA A 223 27.02 17.93 -5.39
C ALA A 223 27.38 16.48 -5.80
N ALA A 224 26.62 15.49 -5.41
CA ALA A 224 26.79 14.09 -5.82
C ALA A 224 26.65 13.94 -7.33
N ILE A 225 25.62 14.53 -7.93
CA ILE A 225 25.38 14.52 -9.38
C ILE A 225 26.56 15.18 -10.14
N ARG A 226 27.05 16.34 -9.68
CA ARG A 226 28.19 17.02 -10.31
C ARG A 226 29.45 16.17 -10.30
N ARG A 227 29.74 15.51 -9.17
CA ARG A 227 30.91 14.61 -9.07
C ARG A 227 30.80 13.40 -10.00
N ALA A 228 29.58 12.81 -10.09
CA ALA A 228 29.35 11.69 -10.99
C ALA A 228 29.57 12.03 -12.47
N ALA A 229 29.08 13.19 -12.90
CA ALA A 229 29.17 13.60 -14.29
C ALA A 229 30.63 13.91 -14.75
N SER A 230 31.54 14.23 -13.83
CA SER A 230 32.97 14.41 -14.09
C SER A 230 33.79 13.11 -13.96
N SER A 231 33.17 12.00 -13.56
CA SER A 231 33.84 10.71 -13.40
C SER A 231 34.14 10.04 -14.75
N PRO A 232 35.31 9.38 -14.92
CA PRO A 232 35.59 8.56 -16.09
C PRO A 232 34.66 7.33 -16.19
N TYR A 233 34.16 6.83 -15.06
CA TYR A 233 33.19 5.69 -14.94
C TYR A 233 31.77 6.19 -14.76
N LEU A 234 31.23 6.89 -15.74
CA LEU A 234 29.93 7.55 -15.71
C LEU A 234 28.79 6.63 -15.22
N GLY A 235 28.71 5.39 -15.71
CA GLY A 235 27.64 4.46 -15.36
C GLY A 235 27.66 4.06 -13.88
N ALA A 236 28.82 3.64 -13.36
CA ALA A 236 28.99 3.27 -11.97
C ALA A 236 28.78 4.47 -11.02
N ALA A 237 29.33 5.64 -11.41
CA ALA A 237 29.13 6.87 -10.65
C ALA A 237 27.66 7.31 -10.62
N ALA A 238 26.93 7.15 -11.73
CA ALA A 238 25.50 7.44 -11.79
C ALA A 238 24.68 6.49 -10.93
N LEU A 239 24.97 5.19 -10.94
CA LEU A 239 24.31 4.21 -10.10
C LEU A 239 24.49 4.53 -8.60
N LEU A 240 25.74 4.78 -8.18
CA LEU A 240 26.03 5.18 -6.79
C LEU A 240 25.36 6.51 -6.42
N THR A 241 25.34 7.45 -7.36
CA THR A 241 24.66 8.74 -7.13
C THR A 241 23.16 8.56 -7.01
N GLY A 242 22.56 7.68 -7.82
CA GLY A 242 21.16 7.30 -7.69
C GLY A 242 20.85 6.73 -6.32
N ALA A 243 21.70 5.83 -5.80
CA ALA A 243 21.56 5.29 -4.46
C ALA A 243 21.65 6.36 -3.36
N VAL A 244 22.63 7.27 -3.47
CA VAL A 244 22.81 8.39 -2.52
C VAL A 244 21.63 9.36 -2.59
N VAL A 245 21.14 9.67 -3.78
CA VAL A 245 19.98 10.55 -3.97
C VAL A 245 18.72 9.91 -3.42
N ALA A 246 18.51 8.62 -3.64
CA ALA A 246 17.38 7.86 -3.10
C ALA A 246 17.29 7.98 -1.56
N THR A 247 18.42 7.93 -0.84
CA THR A 247 18.42 8.13 0.62
C THR A 247 17.98 9.53 1.03
N THR A 248 18.28 10.55 0.24
CA THR A 248 17.84 11.92 0.51
C THR A 248 16.37 12.12 0.14
N GLU A 249 15.92 11.49 -0.95
CA GLU A 249 14.52 11.51 -1.39
C GLU A 249 13.60 10.76 -0.44
N PHE A 250 14.11 9.76 0.29
CA PHE A 250 13.33 9.01 1.26
C PHE A 250 12.67 9.90 2.33
N VAL A 251 13.23 11.07 2.59
CA VAL A 251 12.61 12.10 3.45
C VAL A 251 11.30 12.64 2.84
N CYS A 252 11.24 12.74 1.50
CA CYS A 252 10.06 13.26 0.78
C CYS A 252 9.06 12.15 0.41
N THR A 253 9.56 10.97 0.04
CA THR A 253 8.74 9.84 -0.45
C THR A 253 8.36 8.86 0.66
N GLY A 254 9.12 8.84 1.76
CA GLY A 254 8.88 7.96 2.89
C GLY A 254 7.48 8.09 3.48
N HIS A 255 6.86 9.26 3.37
CA HIS A 255 5.50 9.51 3.85
C HIS A 255 4.41 8.72 3.08
N LEU A 256 4.66 8.34 1.83
CA LEU A 256 3.76 7.49 1.05
C LEU A 256 4.24 6.03 1.06
N TYR A 257 5.55 5.82 1.05
CA TYR A 257 6.19 4.52 1.02
C TYR A 257 5.90 3.68 2.27
N LEU A 258 6.07 4.26 3.48
CA LEU A 258 5.86 3.57 4.75
C LEU A 258 4.42 3.07 4.94
N PRO A 259 3.37 3.92 4.75
CA PRO A 259 1.99 3.45 4.84
C PRO A 259 1.63 2.41 3.78
N THR A 260 2.20 2.53 2.57
CA THR A 260 1.95 1.57 1.50
C THR A 260 2.53 0.20 1.86
N ILE A 261 3.72 0.13 2.49
CA ILE A 261 4.27 -1.14 3.00
C ILE A 261 3.39 -1.71 4.12
N ALA A 262 2.92 -0.88 5.05
CA ALA A 262 1.99 -1.33 6.09
C ALA A 262 0.69 -1.89 5.47
N TYR A 263 0.17 -1.23 4.41
CA TYR A 263 -0.96 -1.73 3.62
C TYR A 263 -0.64 -3.08 2.95
N MET A 264 0.55 -3.23 2.32
CA MET A 264 0.97 -4.48 1.67
C MET A 264 1.00 -5.65 2.65
N VAL A 265 1.53 -5.42 3.87
CA VAL A 265 1.57 -6.44 4.93
C VAL A 265 0.16 -6.83 5.38
N GLN A 266 -0.75 -5.87 5.51
CA GLN A 266 -2.14 -6.14 5.87
C GLN A 266 -2.91 -6.87 4.76
N ALA A 267 -2.77 -6.42 3.51
CA ALA A 267 -3.49 -6.98 2.37
C ALA A 267 -2.89 -8.33 1.88
N GLY A 268 -1.58 -8.54 2.08
CA GLY A 268 -0.84 -9.70 1.56
C GLY A 268 -0.87 -10.95 2.44
N GLY A 269 -1.21 -10.85 3.71
CA GLY A 269 -1.18 -11.98 4.65
C GLY A 269 0.20 -12.63 4.77
N ASP A 270 0.24 -13.95 5.03
CA ASP A 270 1.48 -14.74 5.20
C ASP A 270 2.07 -15.30 3.89
N THR A 271 1.45 -15.03 2.75
CA THR A 271 1.93 -15.46 1.43
C THR A 271 2.94 -14.45 0.88
N GLY A 272 4.02 -14.83 0.22
CA GLY A 272 5.12 -13.98 -0.32
C GLY A 272 4.75 -12.72 -1.14
N ARG A 273 3.47 -12.38 -1.18
CA ARG A 273 2.84 -11.24 -1.85
C ARG A 273 3.35 -9.84 -1.46
N PRO A 274 3.70 -9.54 -0.18
CA PRO A 274 4.26 -8.24 0.14
C PRO A 274 5.53 -7.93 -0.63
N ALA A 275 6.34 -8.95 -0.94
CA ALA A 275 7.55 -8.80 -1.74
C ALA A 275 7.25 -8.45 -3.20
N ASP A 276 6.27 -9.16 -3.82
CA ASP A 276 5.85 -8.90 -5.20
C ASP A 276 5.23 -7.50 -5.33
N MET A 277 4.40 -7.11 -4.36
CA MET A 277 3.79 -5.77 -4.29
C MET A 277 4.85 -4.68 -4.09
N LEU A 278 5.90 -4.95 -3.30
CA LEU A 278 7.01 -4.04 -3.10
C LEU A 278 7.77 -3.80 -4.42
N ILE A 279 8.04 -4.86 -5.17
CA ILE A 279 8.67 -4.75 -6.50
C ILE A 279 7.78 -3.96 -7.45
N LEU A 280 6.47 -4.26 -7.48
CA LEU A 280 5.49 -3.56 -8.32
C LEU A 280 5.45 -2.06 -7.99
N TYR A 281 5.40 -1.71 -6.69
CA TYR A 281 5.46 -0.32 -6.25
C TYR A 281 6.70 0.40 -6.79
N ASN A 282 7.88 -0.22 -6.59
CA ASN A 282 9.14 0.38 -7.00
C ASN A 282 9.28 0.49 -8.52
N LEU A 283 8.75 -0.46 -9.28
CA LEU A 283 8.67 -0.36 -10.74
C LEU A 283 7.77 0.79 -11.17
N ALA A 284 6.60 0.92 -10.55
CA ALA A 284 5.68 2.03 -10.82
C ALA A 284 6.30 3.39 -10.41
N PHE A 285 7.03 3.43 -9.30
CA PHE A 285 7.73 4.61 -8.80
C PHE A 285 8.80 5.13 -9.76
N ILE A 286 9.62 4.24 -10.34
CA ILE A 286 10.68 4.67 -11.28
C ILE A 286 10.16 4.93 -12.70
N ALA A 287 8.97 4.46 -13.06
CA ALA A 287 8.42 4.59 -14.42
C ALA A 287 8.36 6.05 -14.92
N PRO A 288 7.88 7.05 -14.14
CA PRO A 288 7.90 8.45 -14.55
C PRO A 288 9.30 9.00 -14.77
N MET A 289 10.27 8.58 -13.96
CA MET A 289 11.67 8.99 -14.09
C MET A 289 12.28 8.40 -15.36
N LEU A 290 12.05 7.12 -15.65
CA LEU A 290 12.49 6.48 -16.90
C LEU A 290 11.85 7.14 -18.12
N CYS A 291 10.56 7.49 -18.02
CA CYS A 291 9.86 8.25 -19.06
C CYS A 291 10.55 9.61 -19.30
N GLY A 292 10.89 10.35 -18.24
CA GLY A 292 11.59 11.64 -18.34
C GLY A 292 12.98 11.52 -19.01
N VAL A 293 13.76 10.51 -18.63
CA VAL A 293 15.07 10.22 -19.25
C VAL A 293 14.91 9.86 -20.73
N THR A 294 13.93 9.02 -21.07
CA THR A 294 13.65 8.60 -22.46
C THR A 294 13.18 9.78 -23.30
N LEU A 295 12.29 10.63 -22.76
CA LEU A 295 11.85 11.85 -23.45
C LEU A 295 13.00 12.79 -23.76
N THR A 296 13.98 12.89 -22.86
CA THR A 296 15.21 13.67 -23.10
C THR A 296 16.04 13.07 -24.23
N TYR A 297 16.18 11.75 -24.27
CA TYR A 297 16.84 11.06 -25.40
C TYR A 297 16.14 11.37 -26.72
N LEU A 298 14.81 11.44 -26.73
CA LEU A 298 13.99 11.79 -27.92
C LEU A 298 14.05 13.29 -28.28
N GLY A 299 14.77 14.12 -27.53
CA GLY A 299 15.00 15.53 -27.82
C GLY A 299 14.17 16.53 -27.00
N THR A 300 13.47 16.06 -25.96
CA THR A 300 12.78 16.97 -25.05
C THR A 300 13.78 17.72 -24.18
N THR A 301 13.64 19.04 -24.08
CA THR A 301 14.55 19.85 -23.25
C THR A 301 14.16 19.75 -21.76
N SER A 302 15.17 19.89 -20.88
CA SER A 302 14.96 19.95 -19.43
C SER A 302 13.98 21.05 -18.99
N GLU A 303 13.92 22.16 -19.75
CA GLU A 303 12.98 23.26 -19.50
C GLU A 303 11.54 22.83 -19.73
N ARG A 304 11.25 22.05 -20.77
CA ARG A 304 9.89 21.49 -21.01
C ARG A 304 9.47 20.52 -19.92
N LEU A 305 10.39 19.66 -19.45
CA LEU A 305 10.13 18.77 -18.31
C LEU A 305 9.83 19.57 -17.02
N ALA A 306 10.62 20.62 -16.74
CA ALA A 306 10.41 21.48 -15.61
C ALA A 306 9.08 22.27 -15.70
N ALA A 307 8.71 22.73 -16.90
CA ALA A 307 7.43 23.42 -17.14
C ALA A 307 6.24 22.45 -16.94
N PHE A 308 6.34 21.22 -17.43
CA PHE A 308 5.33 20.19 -17.22
C PHE A 308 5.10 19.92 -15.74
N THR A 309 6.16 19.72 -14.97
CA THR A 309 6.07 19.46 -13.52
C THR A 309 5.43 20.64 -12.79
N ARG A 310 5.82 21.88 -13.11
CA ARG A 310 5.22 23.07 -12.50
C ARG A 310 3.73 23.20 -12.81
N ARG A 311 3.33 22.93 -14.07
CA ARG A 311 1.95 23.03 -14.52
C ARG A 311 1.04 22.03 -13.78
N HIS A 312 1.55 20.81 -13.51
CA HIS A 312 0.77 19.73 -12.90
C HIS A 312 1.02 19.56 -11.38
N ALA A 313 1.81 20.44 -10.77
CA ALA A 313 2.17 20.32 -9.36
C ALA A 313 0.95 20.28 -8.42
N VAL A 314 -0.10 21.04 -8.71
CA VAL A 314 -1.36 21.06 -7.94
C VAL A 314 -2.08 19.70 -8.06
N THR A 315 -2.21 19.19 -9.28
CA THR A 315 -2.88 17.91 -9.56
C THR A 315 -2.14 16.75 -8.87
N VAL A 316 -0.79 16.73 -8.95
CA VAL A 316 0.02 15.70 -8.31
C VAL A 316 -0.13 15.75 -6.79
N LYS A 317 -0.07 16.95 -6.18
CA LYS A 317 -0.28 17.10 -4.74
C LYS A 317 -1.69 16.67 -4.32
N ALA A 318 -2.72 16.99 -5.12
CA ALA A 318 -4.08 16.53 -4.86
C ALA A 318 -4.16 15.00 -4.92
N ALA A 319 -3.55 14.36 -5.91
CA ALA A 319 -3.48 12.90 -6.00
C ALA A 319 -2.78 12.27 -4.78
N ILE A 320 -1.65 12.84 -4.34
CA ILE A 320 -0.95 12.40 -3.12
C ILE A 320 -1.87 12.52 -1.89
N ALA A 321 -2.58 13.63 -1.73
CA ALA A 321 -3.50 13.83 -0.60
C ALA A 321 -4.63 12.80 -0.59
N VAL A 322 -5.21 12.48 -1.76
CA VAL A 322 -6.25 11.45 -1.90
C VAL A 322 -5.71 10.07 -1.55
N VAL A 323 -4.54 9.69 -2.10
CA VAL A 323 -3.92 8.38 -1.80
C VAL A 323 -3.62 8.25 -0.31
N LEU A 324 -3.05 9.29 0.33
CA LEU A 324 -2.79 9.31 1.77
C LEU A 324 -4.07 9.19 2.59
N ALA A 325 -5.13 9.89 2.21
CA ALA A 325 -6.42 9.82 2.90
C ALA A 325 -7.05 8.42 2.78
N CYS A 326 -7.01 7.82 1.60
CA CYS A 326 -7.50 6.45 1.37
C CYS A 326 -6.69 5.41 2.16
N LEU A 327 -5.36 5.49 2.13
CA LEU A 327 -4.48 4.60 2.90
C LEU A 327 -4.68 4.78 4.41
N GLY A 328 -4.75 6.02 4.88
CA GLY A 328 -5.02 6.34 6.28
C GLY A 328 -6.37 5.79 6.75
N GLY A 329 -7.40 5.94 5.92
CA GLY A 329 -8.73 5.37 6.18
C GLY A 329 -8.70 3.85 6.26
N TYR A 330 -8.05 3.18 5.32
CA TYR A 330 -7.91 1.72 5.31
C TYR A 330 -7.15 1.20 6.53
N LEU A 331 -6.00 1.80 6.85
CA LEU A 331 -5.18 1.42 8.02
C LEU A 331 -5.91 1.73 9.33
N GLY A 332 -6.64 2.85 9.41
CA GLY A 332 -7.44 3.23 10.56
C GLY A 332 -8.60 2.27 10.80
N LEU A 333 -9.33 1.87 9.74
CA LEU A 333 -10.37 0.83 9.84
C LEU A 333 -9.79 -0.51 10.28
N GLY A 334 -8.62 -0.89 9.76
CA GLY A 334 -7.91 -2.09 10.20
C GLY A 334 -7.57 -2.06 11.70
N PHE A 335 -7.11 -0.90 12.20
CA PHE A 335 -6.84 -0.69 13.61
C PHE A 335 -8.12 -0.78 14.48
N LEU A 336 -9.23 -0.13 14.05
CA LEU A 336 -10.51 -0.18 14.77
C LEU A 336 -11.07 -1.60 14.83
N ARG A 337 -10.92 -2.39 13.75
CA ARG A 337 -11.29 -3.83 13.75
C ARG A 337 -10.46 -4.63 14.76
N MET A 338 -9.16 -4.36 14.88
CA MET A 338 -8.30 -5.01 15.90
C MET A 338 -8.68 -4.66 17.34
N LEU A 339 -9.41 -3.56 17.55
CA LEU A 339 -9.97 -3.15 18.84
C LEU A 339 -11.40 -3.67 19.07
N GLY A 340 -12.03 -4.31 18.07
CA GLY A 340 -13.43 -4.72 18.13
C GLY A 340 -14.43 -3.55 18.09
N LEU A 341 -14.01 -2.37 17.63
CA LEU A 341 -14.81 -1.14 17.57
C LEU A 341 -15.42 -0.88 16.19
N ALA A 342 -15.03 -1.64 15.15
CA ALA A 342 -15.58 -1.57 13.80
C ALA A 342 -15.98 -2.97 13.34
N ALA A 343 -17.18 -3.08 12.80
CA ALA A 343 -17.70 -4.30 12.19
C ALA A 343 -17.11 -4.49 10.76
#